data_3146522ba2da8af221c29a5eb510ba00
#
_entry.id   3146522ba2da8af221c29a5eb510ba00
#
_cell.length_a   1.000
_cell.length_b   1.000
_cell.length_c   1.000
_cell.angle_alpha   90.00
_cell.angle_beta   90.00
_cell.angle_gamma   90.00
#
_symmetry.space_group_name_H-M   'P 1'
#
loop_
_entity.id
_entity.type
_entity.pdbx_description
1 polymer ?
#
loop_
_entity_poly.entity_id
_entity_poly.type
_entity_poly.pdbx_seq_one_letter_code
_entity_poly.pdbx_strand_id
1 'polypeptide(L)'
;MDVGQTVVAQQGTPGVETVKQEVYYDANGNVIKTADKGTTVKQAMVPSIVKEGTRPVVTNDPAKLAQQVIYMEASAYLPGDGDGAGITATGLPAVRGVVAVDPDVIPLGTRLFIPGYGEAIAADTGGAIVGNRIDLLMDSYGEAMDFGRQDVPVYILGY
;
A
#
# COMPACT_ATOMS: atom_id res chain seq x y z
N MET A 1 9.78 -12.77 10.14
CA MET A 1 10.17 -11.48 9.55
C MET A 1 9.09 -11.08 8.57
N ASP A 2 8.73 -9.82 8.55
CA ASP A 2 7.70 -9.29 7.65
C ASP A 2 8.25 -9.14 6.23
N VAL A 3 7.35 -9.15 5.23
CA VAL A 3 7.72 -8.95 3.82
C VAL A 3 8.52 -7.65 3.67
N GLY A 4 9.62 -7.70 2.92
CA GLY A 4 10.54 -6.58 2.72
C GLY A 4 11.63 -6.43 3.80
N GLN A 5 11.58 -7.21 4.88
CA GLN A 5 12.68 -7.29 5.83
C GLN A 5 13.68 -8.34 5.41
N THR A 6 14.97 -8.01 5.48
CA THR A 6 16.07 -8.93 5.17
C THR A 6 17.03 -9.00 6.35
N VAL A 7 17.54 -10.19 6.63
CA VAL A 7 18.61 -10.40 7.63
C VAL A 7 19.67 -11.30 7.04
N VAL A 8 20.92 -10.88 7.15
CA VAL A 8 22.07 -11.72 6.80
C VAL A 8 22.20 -12.81 7.87
N ALA A 9 21.81 -14.04 7.54
CA ALA A 9 21.88 -15.18 8.44
C ALA A 9 23.30 -15.75 8.55
N GLN A 10 24.08 -15.58 7.50
CA GLN A 10 25.48 -15.97 7.44
C GLN A 10 26.25 -14.95 6.60
N GLN A 11 27.30 -14.40 7.16
CA GLN A 11 28.23 -13.55 6.41
C GLN A 11 29.08 -14.42 5.49
N GLY A 12 29.15 -14.08 4.22
CA GLY A 12 30.06 -14.71 3.28
C GLY A 12 31.52 -14.33 3.54
N THR A 13 32.43 -15.17 3.13
CA THR A 13 33.89 -14.87 3.13
C THR A 13 34.42 -15.00 1.72
N PRO A 14 35.26 -14.04 1.26
CA PRO A 14 35.86 -14.12 -0.05
C PRO A 14 36.83 -15.32 -0.12
N GLY A 15 36.88 -15.98 -1.27
CA GLY A 15 37.87 -16.98 -1.56
C GLY A 15 39.24 -16.33 -1.79
N VAL A 16 40.28 -17.10 -1.53
CA VAL A 16 41.66 -16.68 -1.80
C VAL A 16 42.33 -17.72 -2.68
N GLU A 17 42.79 -17.26 -3.83
CA GLU A 17 43.57 -18.07 -4.79
C GLU A 17 45.00 -17.60 -4.85
N THR A 18 45.94 -18.54 -5.09
CA THR A 18 47.32 -18.24 -5.42
C THR A 18 47.59 -18.71 -6.84
N VAL A 19 47.90 -17.78 -7.70
CA VAL A 19 48.30 -18.07 -9.09
C VAL A 19 49.83 -18.08 -9.13
N LYS A 20 50.43 -19.17 -9.63
CA LYS A 20 51.84 -19.25 -9.91
C LYS A 20 52.06 -18.88 -11.36
N GLN A 21 52.93 -17.87 -11.57
CA GLN A 21 53.31 -17.43 -12.90
C GLN A 21 54.83 -17.50 -13.06
N GLU A 22 55.27 -17.98 -14.22
CA GLU A 22 56.65 -17.82 -14.69
C GLU A 22 56.74 -16.58 -15.55
N VAL A 23 57.63 -15.68 -15.19
CA VAL A 23 57.90 -14.47 -15.95
C VAL A 23 59.27 -14.58 -16.60
N TYR A 24 59.32 -14.43 -17.91
CA TYR A 24 60.55 -14.47 -18.70
C TYR A 24 60.95 -13.05 -19.02
N TYR A 25 62.27 -12.79 -18.88
CA TYR A 25 62.86 -11.48 -19.09
C TYR A 25 63.86 -11.52 -20.26
N ASP A 26 64.00 -10.41 -20.97
CA ASP A 26 65.08 -10.21 -21.92
C ASP A 26 66.40 -9.86 -21.23
N ALA A 27 67.48 -9.71 -22.00
CA ALA A 27 68.80 -9.35 -21.49
C ALA A 27 68.85 -7.95 -20.84
N ASN A 28 67.82 -7.11 -21.04
CA ASN A 28 67.74 -5.77 -20.49
C ASN A 28 66.81 -5.70 -19.27
N GLY A 29 66.21 -6.86 -18.85
CA GLY A 29 65.33 -6.96 -17.71
C GLY A 29 63.82 -6.66 -18.00
N ASN A 30 63.41 -6.55 -19.25
CA ASN A 30 62.02 -6.35 -19.62
C ASN A 30 61.29 -7.68 -19.70
N VAL A 31 60.03 -7.71 -19.24
CA VAL A 31 59.16 -8.90 -19.35
C VAL A 31 58.82 -9.16 -20.81
N ILE A 32 59.22 -10.32 -21.33
CA ILE A 32 58.95 -10.77 -22.71
C ILE A 32 57.83 -11.79 -22.81
N LYS A 33 57.53 -12.51 -21.70
CA LYS A 33 56.47 -13.51 -21.65
C LYS A 33 56.11 -13.81 -20.20
N THR A 34 54.82 -14.04 -19.96
CA THR A 34 54.30 -14.59 -18.71
C THR A 34 53.56 -15.89 -19.03
N ALA A 35 53.80 -16.94 -18.25
CA ALA A 35 53.11 -18.23 -18.40
C ALA A 35 52.55 -18.66 -17.05
N ASP A 36 51.25 -18.96 -17.05
CA ASP A 36 50.60 -19.47 -15.85
C ASP A 36 50.97 -20.93 -15.61
N LYS A 37 51.40 -21.26 -14.40
CA LYS A 37 51.85 -22.59 -13.97
C LYS A 37 50.86 -23.31 -13.06
N GLY A 38 49.72 -22.70 -12.82
CA GLY A 38 48.64 -23.27 -12.04
C GLY A 38 48.09 -22.34 -10.97
N THR A 39 46.88 -22.60 -10.61
CA THR A 39 46.14 -21.89 -9.55
C THR A 39 45.93 -22.84 -8.39
N THR A 40 46.16 -22.38 -7.18
CA THR A 40 45.88 -23.13 -5.96
C THR A 40 44.88 -22.30 -5.14
N VAL A 41 43.70 -22.86 -4.87
CA VAL A 41 42.72 -22.27 -3.98
C VAL A 41 43.21 -22.49 -2.55
N LYS A 42 43.53 -21.42 -1.84
CA LYS A 42 43.90 -21.47 -0.42
C LYS A 42 42.70 -21.46 0.51
N GLN A 43 41.65 -20.77 0.09
CA GLN A 43 40.41 -20.66 0.82
C GLN A 43 39.25 -20.59 -0.17
N ALA A 44 38.31 -21.51 -0.03
CA ALA A 44 37.10 -21.47 -0.84
C ALA A 44 36.22 -20.30 -0.40
N MET A 45 35.53 -19.69 -1.36
CA MET A 45 34.51 -18.69 -1.07
C MET A 45 33.33 -19.33 -0.30
N VAL A 46 32.87 -18.67 0.74
CA VAL A 46 31.63 -19.02 1.43
C VAL A 46 30.59 -17.97 1.06
N PRO A 47 29.46 -18.35 0.44
CA PRO A 47 28.43 -17.39 0.08
C PRO A 47 27.72 -16.83 1.31
N SER A 48 27.24 -15.60 1.23
CA SER A 48 26.33 -15.05 2.22
C SER A 48 24.96 -15.72 2.10
N ILE A 49 24.30 -15.96 3.22
CA ILE A 49 22.91 -16.41 3.27
C ILE A 49 22.06 -15.27 3.80
N VAL A 50 21.16 -14.78 2.97
CA VAL A 50 20.18 -13.75 3.33
C VAL A 50 18.83 -14.43 3.49
N LYS A 51 18.16 -14.17 4.62
CA LYS A 51 16.78 -14.56 4.85
C LYS A 51 15.88 -13.39 4.57
N GLU A 52 14.86 -13.63 3.76
CA GLU A 52 13.81 -12.66 3.48
C GLU A 52 12.56 -12.97 4.28
N GLY A 53 11.89 -11.95 4.76
CA GLY A 53 10.63 -12.08 5.45
C GLY A 53 9.51 -12.44 4.47
N THR A 54 8.75 -13.47 4.81
CA THR A 54 7.58 -13.95 4.04
C THR A 54 6.26 -13.74 4.76
N ARG A 55 6.31 -13.29 6.02
CA ARG A 55 5.10 -13.03 6.79
C ARG A 55 4.43 -11.77 6.24
N PRO A 56 3.15 -11.84 5.79
CA PRO A 56 2.44 -10.66 5.34
C PRO A 56 2.37 -9.63 6.48
N VAL A 57 2.54 -8.37 6.13
CA VAL A 57 2.33 -7.26 7.09
C VAL A 57 0.84 -7.21 7.38
N VAL A 58 0.45 -7.54 8.60
CA VAL A 58 -0.92 -7.32 9.06
C VAL A 58 -1.01 -5.84 9.45
N THR A 59 -1.75 -5.09 8.68
CA THR A 59 -2.06 -3.68 9.00
C THR A 59 -3.54 -3.57 9.37
N ASN A 60 -3.81 -2.83 10.43
CA ASN A 60 -5.17 -2.42 10.81
C ASN A 60 -5.47 -1.00 10.30
N ASP A 61 -4.59 -0.42 9.49
CA ASP A 61 -4.79 0.89 8.89
C ASP A 61 -5.66 0.73 7.62
N PRO A 62 -6.94 1.18 7.64
CA PRO A 62 -7.84 1.01 6.51
C PRO A 62 -7.32 1.63 5.22
N ALA A 63 -6.57 2.74 5.30
CA ALA A 63 -6.00 3.38 4.13
C ALA A 63 -4.96 2.49 3.41
N LYS A 64 -4.25 1.62 4.14
CA LYS A 64 -3.30 0.66 3.57
C LYS A 64 -3.96 -0.60 3.02
N LEU A 65 -5.21 -0.86 3.39
CA LEU A 65 -6.01 -1.97 2.88
C LEU A 65 -6.80 -1.59 1.63
N ALA A 66 -6.86 -0.31 1.30
CA ALA A 66 -7.64 0.19 0.18
C ALA A 66 -7.10 -0.34 -1.17
N GLN A 67 -8.03 -0.75 -2.01
CA GLN A 67 -7.77 -1.17 -3.39
C GLN A 67 -7.62 0.02 -4.33
N GLN A 68 -8.29 1.13 -4.01
CA GLN A 68 -8.33 2.36 -4.78
C GLN A 68 -8.58 3.55 -3.86
N VAL A 69 -8.15 4.74 -4.28
CA VAL A 69 -8.49 6.02 -3.65
C VAL A 69 -9.12 6.93 -4.69
N ILE A 70 -10.26 7.51 -4.34
CA ILE A 70 -10.98 8.48 -5.17
C ILE A 70 -11.11 9.78 -4.38
N TYR A 71 -10.76 10.93 -4.99
CA TYR A 71 -11.02 12.23 -4.37
C TYR A 71 -12.43 12.69 -4.76
N MET A 72 -13.23 13.02 -3.76
CA MET A 72 -14.65 13.37 -3.93
C MET A 72 -15.00 14.63 -3.17
N GLU A 73 -15.90 15.43 -3.74
CA GLU A 73 -16.55 16.54 -3.01
C GLU A 73 -17.55 15.94 -2.02
N ALA A 74 -17.25 16.10 -0.74
CA ALA A 74 -18.08 15.59 0.33
C ALA A 74 -18.95 16.67 0.92
N SER A 75 -20.21 16.32 1.18
CA SER A 75 -21.17 17.06 1.98
C SER A 75 -21.69 16.20 3.13
N ALA A 76 -22.59 16.72 3.92
CA ALA A 76 -23.16 16.02 5.06
C ALA A 76 -24.69 16.12 5.06
N TYR A 77 -25.35 15.03 5.48
CA TYR A 77 -26.79 14.97 5.64
C TYR A 77 -27.19 14.29 6.96
N LEU A 78 -28.46 14.39 7.33
CA LEU A 78 -29.01 13.85 8.57
C LEU A 78 -30.04 12.74 8.29
N PRO A 79 -30.31 11.84 9.26
CA PRO A 79 -31.25 10.73 9.09
C PRO A 79 -32.67 11.16 8.67
N GLY A 80 -33.06 12.40 8.94
CA GLY A 80 -34.33 12.97 8.58
C GLY A 80 -34.37 13.73 7.25
N ASP A 81 -33.24 13.84 6.57
CA ASP A 81 -33.19 14.51 5.27
C ASP A 81 -33.78 13.61 4.17
N GLY A 82 -34.10 14.18 3.02
CA GLY A 82 -34.76 13.47 1.94
C GLY A 82 -36.27 13.27 2.19
N ASP A 83 -36.75 12.03 2.17
CA ASP A 83 -38.16 11.68 2.39
C ASP A 83 -38.52 11.56 3.88
N GLY A 84 -37.55 11.70 4.78
CA GLY A 84 -37.75 11.63 6.23
C GLY A 84 -38.02 10.21 6.76
N ALA A 85 -37.94 9.18 5.92
CA ALA A 85 -38.21 7.79 6.34
C ALA A 85 -37.12 7.19 7.23
N GLY A 86 -35.93 7.82 7.26
CA GLY A 86 -34.77 7.33 8.02
C GLY A 86 -34.23 5.99 7.48
N ILE A 87 -34.44 5.70 6.21
CA ILE A 87 -34.02 4.48 5.51
C ILE A 87 -33.33 4.88 4.21
N THR A 88 -32.21 4.25 3.95
CA THR A 88 -31.40 4.48 2.75
C THR A 88 -31.95 3.82 1.51
N ALA A 89 -31.43 4.15 0.33
CA ALA A 89 -31.80 3.54 -0.94
C ALA A 89 -31.63 2.00 -0.97
N THR A 90 -30.74 1.43 -0.16
CA THR A 90 -30.57 -0.02 -0.02
C THR A 90 -31.45 -0.66 1.06
N GLY A 91 -32.27 0.12 1.76
CA GLY A 91 -33.14 -0.36 2.84
C GLY A 91 -32.46 -0.48 4.21
N LEU A 92 -31.24 0.01 4.36
CA LEU A 92 -30.56 0.09 5.66
C LEU A 92 -31.07 1.30 6.46
N PRO A 93 -31.03 1.24 7.80
CA PRO A 93 -31.25 2.43 8.62
C PRO A 93 -30.28 3.53 8.27
N ALA A 94 -30.75 4.76 8.16
CA ALA A 94 -29.94 5.94 7.97
C ALA A 94 -29.23 6.30 9.30
N VAL A 95 -28.07 5.74 9.51
CA VAL A 95 -27.21 5.96 10.70
C VAL A 95 -25.79 6.28 10.28
N ARG A 96 -24.99 6.87 11.18
CA ARG A 96 -23.57 7.11 10.93
C ARG A 96 -22.88 5.85 10.44
N GLY A 97 -21.99 6.00 9.46
CA GLY A 97 -21.35 4.89 8.75
C GLY A 97 -22.05 4.51 7.44
N VAL A 98 -23.16 5.20 7.11
CA VAL A 98 -23.79 5.14 5.78
C VAL A 98 -23.44 6.40 5.00
N VAL A 99 -23.23 6.25 3.69
CA VAL A 99 -22.99 7.37 2.79
C VAL A 99 -23.80 7.23 1.51
N ALA A 100 -24.23 8.39 0.98
CA ALA A 100 -24.84 8.47 -0.33
C ALA A 100 -23.76 8.72 -1.40
N VAL A 101 -23.88 8.00 -2.51
CA VAL A 101 -22.93 8.03 -3.63
C VAL A 101 -23.67 8.02 -4.97
N ASP A 102 -22.94 8.30 -6.04
CA ASP A 102 -23.35 7.95 -7.40
C ASP A 102 -23.00 6.46 -7.64
N PRO A 103 -23.98 5.57 -7.87
CA PRO A 103 -23.74 4.14 -8.08
C PRO A 103 -22.92 3.83 -9.33
N ASP A 104 -22.86 4.76 -10.30
CA ASP A 104 -22.02 4.62 -11.49
C ASP A 104 -20.54 4.87 -11.20
N VAL A 105 -20.22 5.52 -10.07
CA VAL A 105 -18.84 5.79 -9.60
C VAL A 105 -18.45 4.83 -8.48
N ILE A 106 -19.29 4.68 -7.47
CA ILE A 106 -19.09 3.74 -6.36
C ILE A 106 -20.34 2.87 -6.25
N PRO A 107 -20.26 1.59 -6.63
CA PRO A 107 -21.40 0.69 -6.52
C PRO A 107 -21.93 0.56 -5.09
N LEU A 108 -23.26 0.47 -4.94
CA LEU A 108 -23.89 0.27 -3.63
C LEU A 108 -23.42 -1.06 -3.00
N GLY A 109 -23.20 -1.05 -1.70
CA GLY A 109 -22.61 -2.16 -0.95
C GLY A 109 -21.10 -2.05 -0.76
N THR A 110 -20.43 -1.14 -1.45
CA THR A 110 -18.99 -0.94 -1.33
C THR A 110 -18.62 -0.43 0.07
N ARG A 111 -17.63 -1.07 0.69
CA ARG A 111 -17.05 -0.61 1.95
C ARG A 111 -15.98 0.44 1.69
N LEU A 112 -16.00 1.49 2.49
CA LEU A 112 -15.17 2.68 2.33
C LEU A 112 -14.49 3.03 3.65
N PHE A 113 -13.39 3.77 3.55
CA PHE A 113 -12.83 4.50 4.67
C PHE A 113 -12.59 5.96 4.25
N ILE A 114 -13.03 6.89 5.08
CA ILE A 114 -12.92 8.33 4.84
C ILE A 114 -12.21 8.95 6.05
N PRO A 115 -11.02 9.53 5.90
CA PRO A 115 -10.30 10.17 6.98
C PRO A 115 -11.14 11.24 7.67
N GLY A 116 -11.15 11.23 9.00
CA GLY A 116 -11.98 12.14 9.81
C GLY A 116 -13.43 11.70 10.01
N TYR A 117 -13.99 10.85 9.14
CA TYR A 117 -15.31 10.28 9.28
C TYR A 117 -15.28 8.83 9.81
N GLY A 118 -14.44 7.97 9.23
CA GLY A 118 -14.28 6.57 9.60
C GLY A 118 -14.65 5.59 8.50
N GLU A 119 -14.88 4.33 8.89
CA GLU A 119 -15.43 3.30 7.99
C GLU A 119 -16.88 3.60 7.65
N ALA A 120 -17.25 3.32 6.38
CA ALA A 120 -18.58 3.56 5.85
C ALA A 120 -18.96 2.51 4.82
N ILE A 121 -20.27 2.46 4.53
CA ILE A 121 -20.84 1.68 3.44
C ILE A 121 -21.60 2.60 2.47
N ALA A 122 -21.37 2.44 1.19
CA ALA A 122 -22.15 3.08 0.14
C ALA A 122 -23.52 2.42 0.08
N ALA A 123 -24.52 3.01 0.74
CA ALA A 123 -25.84 2.40 0.87
C ALA A 123 -26.98 3.34 0.53
N ASP A 124 -26.65 4.57 0.16
CA ASP A 124 -27.66 5.57 -0.18
C ASP A 124 -27.35 6.27 -1.49
N THR A 125 -28.35 6.99 -2.00
CA THR A 125 -28.26 7.81 -3.21
C THR A 125 -28.98 9.14 -2.98
N GLY A 126 -28.55 10.17 -3.71
CA GLY A 126 -29.22 11.47 -3.67
C GLY A 126 -29.28 12.09 -5.05
N GLY A 127 -30.36 12.79 -5.39
CA GLY A 127 -30.52 13.42 -6.69
C GLY A 127 -29.45 14.47 -7.03
N ALA A 128 -28.78 15.00 -6.00
CA ALA A 128 -27.65 15.93 -6.15
C ALA A 128 -26.28 15.24 -6.02
N ILE A 129 -26.23 13.95 -5.70
CA ILE A 129 -25.00 13.17 -5.50
C ILE A 129 -24.70 12.44 -6.80
N VAL A 130 -24.03 13.14 -7.71
CA VAL A 130 -23.72 12.68 -9.06
C VAL A 130 -22.22 12.83 -9.33
N GLY A 131 -21.61 11.84 -9.98
CA GLY A 131 -20.18 11.81 -10.27
C GLY A 131 -19.35 11.68 -9.01
N ASN A 132 -18.27 12.44 -8.91
CA ASN A 132 -17.35 12.41 -7.76
C ASN A 132 -17.89 13.23 -6.57
N ARG A 133 -19.14 13.00 -6.19
CA ARG A 133 -19.76 13.57 -5.00
C ARG A 133 -20.15 12.47 -4.04
N ILE A 134 -19.99 12.73 -2.75
CA ILE A 134 -20.36 11.83 -1.66
C ILE A 134 -21.05 12.62 -0.55
N ASP A 135 -22.07 12.06 0.06
CA ASP A 135 -22.78 12.68 1.17
C ASP A 135 -22.70 11.80 2.40
N LEU A 136 -22.18 12.35 3.49
CA LEU A 136 -21.85 11.62 4.70
C LEU A 136 -22.95 11.81 5.73
N LEU A 137 -23.51 10.71 6.22
CA LEU A 137 -24.53 10.77 7.23
C LEU A 137 -23.93 11.13 8.59
N MET A 138 -24.38 12.21 9.18
CA MET A 138 -23.92 12.72 10.48
C MET A 138 -24.97 12.50 11.57
N ASP A 139 -24.51 12.44 12.83
CA ASP A 139 -25.38 12.20 13.99
C ASP A 139 -26.11 13.46 14.44
N SER A 140 -25.63 14.64 14.08
CA SER A 140 -26.23 15.90 14.50
C SER A 140 -26.08 17.03 13.48
N TYR A 141 -27.00 17.99 13.55
CA TYR A 141 -26.93 19.21 12.74
C TYR A 141 -25.65 20.00 12.95
N GLY A 142 -25.17 20.10 14.22
CA GLY A 142 -23.92 20.78 14.52
C GLY A 142 -22.72 20.16 13.79
N GLU A 143 -22.62 18.83 13.85
CA GLU A 143 -21.55 18.09 13.15
C GLU A 143 -21.63 18.27 11.62
N ALA A 144 -22.83 18.20 11.06
CA ALA A 144 -23.03 18.42 9.63
C ALA A 144 -22.63 19.84 9.20
N MET A 145 -22.95 20.84 10.00
CA MET A 145 -22.59 22.24 9.73
C MET A 145 -21.08 22.48 9.87
N ASP A 146 -20.44 21.87 10.88
CA ASP A 146 -19.01 21.97 11.10
C ASP A 146 -18.20 21.26 10.00
N PHE A 147 -18.73 20.15 9.47
CA PHE A 147 -18.14 19.44 8.35
C PHE A 147 -18.22 20.24 7.05
N GLY A 148 -19.39 20.82 6.79
CA GLY A 148 -19.66 21.63 5.61
C GLY A 148 -19.48 20.87 4.30
N ARG A 149 -18.80 21.51 3.34
CA ARG A 149 -18.45 20.91 2.04
C ARG A 149 -16.96 21.01 1.80
N GLN A 150 -16.34 19.87 1.50
CA GLN A 150 -14.88 19.81 1.33
C GLN A 150 -14.47 18.61 0.45
N ASP A 151 -13.27 18.67 -0.15
CA ASP A 151 -12.71 17.55 -0.87
C ASP A 151 -12.05 16.56 0.11
N VAL A 152 -12.41 15.29 -0.02
CA VAL A 152 -11.89 14.23 0.83
C VAL A 152 -11.36 13.06 -0.01
N PRO A 153 -10.29 12.37 0.43
CA PRO A 153 -9.92 11.09 -0.13
C PRO A 153 -10.86 10.00 0.40
N VAL A 154 -11.46 9.25 -0.50
CA VAL A 154 -12.31 8.09 -0.21
C VAL A 154 -11.54 6.82 -0.58
N TYR A 155 -11.26 6.01 0.40
CA TYR A 155 -10.51 4.77 0.27
C TYR A 155 -11.49 3.61 0.07
N ILE A 156 -11.41 2.94 -1.09
CA ILE A 156 -12.26 1.79 -1.43
C ILE A 156 -11.67 0.53 -0.79
N LEU A 157 -12.37 -0.07 0.14
CA LEU A 157 -11.93 -1.28 0.84
C LEU A 157 -12.43 -2.58 0.19
N GLY A 158 -13.41 -2.48 -0.71
CA GLY A 158 -14.03 -3.61 -1.41
C GLY A 158 -15.51 -3.78 -1.09
N TYR A 159 -16.08 -4.87 -1.57
CA TYR A 159 -17.49 -5.24 -1.40
C TYR A 159 -17.68 -6.15 -0.18
#